data_34748b7757c5a8739077c489261a9ee5
#
_entry.id   34748b7757c5a8739077c489261a9ee5
#
_cell.length_a   1.000
_cell.length_b   1.000
_cell.length_c   1.000
_cell.angle_alpha   90.00
_cell.angle_beta   90.00
_cell.angle_gamma   90.00
#
_symmetry.space_group_name_H-M   'P 1'
#
loop_
_entity.id
_entity.type
_entity.pdbx_description
1 polymer ?
#
loop_
_entity_poly.entity_id
_entity_poly.type
_entity_poly.pdbx_seq_one_letter_code
_entity_poly.pdbx_strand_id
1 'polypeptide(L)'
;YSHTIIGPQMSPIHFRILQKAFQAEGYNFVVLDAVDPKAVEAGLRYVNNDACYPSILVAGQMIAALESGKYDLNHVSLIITQTGGGCRATNYIGFIRRALNDAGWGHIPVLSLSAQGFEKNPGFKITPTLLHRLLMAVLTGDVLMRVLYRTRPYEAVPGSANALYEKWSARAEKQVQSLSILGYNKLLKGIVRDFDNLPLKPIKKPRVGVVGEILVKFHPTANNDIVGTIEREGAECVMPDLTDFFFYTFATGIFRHQQLAFPKKTERNARLMVWFLELYRNKMKKYLRKSRRFEAPSSIYDLMKGVDDIVQLGNITGEGWFLTAEMVELIHSGAPSIACVQPFACLPNHVTGKGMIKELRRRFPGANISAIDYDPGSSEVNQLNRLKLLLSNAPAGKHPDENEDGVIVNPDGTKSRPVVHLAEGSSSMTDTEPVNESEIPIEQSGLVNQEIMIAAEE
;
A
#
# COMPACT_ATOMS: atom_id res chain seq x y z
N TYR A 1 -9.02 2.58 31.02
CA TYR A 1 -10.32 2.23 30.39
C TYR A 1 -11.33 3.40 30.37
N SER A 2 -11.04 4.52 31.07
CA SER A 2 -11.92 5.71 31.09
C SER A 2 -11.69 6.66 29.90
N HIS A 3 -10.54 6.58 29.25
CA HIS A 3 -10.19 7.44 28.12
C HIS A 3 -10.63 6.83 26.78
N THR A 4 -11.06 7.70 25.86
CA THR A 4 -11.15 7.37 24.45
C THR A 4 -9.75 7.43 23.83
N ILE A 5 -9.31 6.34 23.22
CA ILE A 5 -8.01 6.27 22.54
C ILE A 5 -8.24 6.50 21.05
N ILE A 6 -7.71 7.59 20.52
CA ILE A 6 -7.83 7.94 19.11
C ILE A 6 -6.57 7.52 18.36
N GLY A 7 -6.74 6.69 17.33
CA GLY A 7 -5.68 6.31 16.41
C GLY A 7 -5.88 6.92 15.02
N PRO A 8 -4.81 7.38 14.34
CA PRO A 8 -4.92 7.88 12.98
C PRO A 8 -5.29 6.74 12.02
N GLN A 9 -5.93 7.08 10.92
CA GLN A 9 -6.16 6.15 9.85
C GLN A 9 -4.87 5.91 9.06
N MET A 10 -4.69 4.71 8.53
CA MET A 10 -3.66 4.40 7.56
C MET A 10 -4.23 3.57 6.39
N SER A 11 -4.96 2.51 6.70
CA SER A 11 -5.54 1.61 5.70
C SER A 11 -6.97 1.26 6.09
N PRO A 12 -7.99 1.78 5.39
CA PRO A 12 -9.39 1.65 5.80
C PRO A 12 -9.85 0.20 5.98
N ILE A 13 -9.43 -0.68 5.06
CA ILE A 13 -9.80 -2.11 5.09
C ILE A 13 -9.28 -2.79 6.36
N HIS A 14 -8.03 -2.52 6.75
CA HIS A 14 -7.37 -3.16 7.89
C HIS A 14 -7.81 -2.51 9.21
N PHE A 15 -7.81 -1.18 9.27
CA PHE A 15 -8.02 -0.42 10.50
C PHE A 15 -9.46 -0.55 11.03
N ARG A 16 -10.42 -0.77 10.16
CA ARG A 16 -11.79 -1.11 10.52
C ARG A 16 -11.85 -2.37 11.42
N ILE A 17 -11.09 -3.42 11.06
CA ILE A 17 -11.04 -4.68 11.83
C ILE A 17 -10.15 -4.52 13.07
N LEU A 18 -9.01 -3.81 12.93
CA LEU A 18 -8.09 -3.51 14.04
C LEU A 18 -8.80 -2.76 15.18
N GLN A 19 -9.66 -1.80 14.87
CA GLN A 19 -10.45 -1.10 15.87
C GLN A 19 -11.26 -2.07 16.76
N LYS A 20 -11.87 -3.10 16.15
CA LYS A 20 -12.63 -4.13 16.88
C LYS A 20 -11.74 -5.03 17.73
N ALA A 21 -10.49 -5.26 17.32
CA ALA A 21 -9.52 -6.00 18.12
C ALA A 21 -9.21 -5.27 19.45
N PHE A 22 -8.98 -3.96 19.40
CA PHE A 22 -8.75 -3.15 20.60
C PHE A 22 -10.01 -3.06 21.47
N GLN A 23 -11.17 -2.86 20.86
CA GLN A 23 -12.45 -2.80 21.58
C GLN A 23 -12.75 -4.11 22.32
N ALA A 24 -12.39 -5.25 21.75
CA ALA A 24 -12.56 -6.57 22.39
C ALA A 24 -11.66 -6.81 23.61
N GLU A 25 -10.60 -6.01 23.77
CA GLU A 25 -9.75 -6.01 24.97
C GLU A 25 -10.17 -4.96 26.01
N GLY A 26 -11.33 -4.31 25.79
CA GLY A 26 -11.90 -3.33 26.70
C GLY A 26 -11.39 -1.89 26.52
N TYR A 27 -10.62 -1.61 25.47
CA TYR A 27 -10.23 -0.23 25.14
C TYR A 27 -11.34 0.48 24.37
N ASN A 28 -11.68 1.71 24.78
CA ASN A 28 -12.52 2.58 23.99
C ASN A 28 -11.67 3.19 22.85
N PHE A 29 -11.45 2.39 21.80
CA PHE A 29 -10.55 2.73 20.69
C PHE A 29 -11.36 3.18 19.49
N VAL A 30 -10.94 4.32 18.91
CA VAL A 30 -11.55 4.94 17.73
C VAL A 30 -10.46 5.17 16.69
N VAL A 31 -10.69 4.66 15.49
CA VAL A 31 -9.88 4.98 14.31
C VAL A 31 -10.54 6.14 13.57
N LEU A 32 -9.76 7.14 13.20
CA LEU A 32 -10.25 8.32 12.49
C LEU A 32 -10.70 7.99 11.07
N ASP A 33 -11.51 8.86 10.47
CA ASP A 33 -12.03 8.66 9.12
C ASP A 33 -10.91 8.65 8.07
N ALA A 34 -11.13 7.89 7.01
CA ALA A 34 -10.15 7.74 5.92
C ALA A 34 -10.08 8.98 5.01
N VAL A 35 -11.16 9.74 4.93
CA VAL A 35 -11.24 10.96 4.12
C VAL A 35 -11.59 12.13 5.04
N ASP A 36 -10.60 12.97 5.32
CA ASP A 36 -10.76 14.20 6.08
C ASP A 36 -10.01 15.34 5.39
N PRO A 37 -10.72 16.20 4.64
CA PRO A 37 -10.10 17.35 3.95
C PRO A 37 -9.43 18.34 4.91
N LYS A 38 -9.87 18.39 6.18
CA LYS A 38 -9.29 19.29 7.18
C LYS A 38 -7.98 18.80 7.77
N ALA A 39 -7.67 17.52 7.62
CA ALA A 39 -6.49 16.92 8.24
C ALA A 39 -5.18 17.55 7.72
N VAL A 40 -5.06 17.79 6.42
CA VAL A 40 -3.86 18.41 5.84
C VAL A 40 -3.71 19.85 6.33
N GLU A 41 -4.79 20.64 6.30
CA GLU A 41 -4.79 22.03 6.78
C GLU A 41 -4.44 22.13 8.27
N ALA A 42 -5.07 21.30 9.11
CA ALA A 42 -4.78 21.24 10.55
C ALA A 42 -3.32 20.83 10.80
N GLY A 43 -2.79 19.88 10.02
CA GLY A 43 -1.40 19.46 10.12
C GLY A 43 -0.41 20.57 9.78
N LEU A 44 -0.65 21.31 8.71
CA LEU A 44 0.20 22.42 8.27
C LEU A 44 0.27 23.58 9.27
N ARG A 45 -0.71 23.74 10.14
CA ARG A 45 -0.68 24.76 11.21
C ARG A 45 0.38 24.48 12.28
N TYR A 46 0.70 23.21 12.52
CA TYR A 46 1.52 22.79 13.66
C TYR A 46 2.76 21.98 13.30
N VAL A 47 2.80 21.38 12.12
CA VAL A 47 3.94 20.60 11.64
C VAL A 47 4.60 21.34 10.48
N ASN A 48 5.93 21.49 10.57
CA ASN A 48 6.71 22.15 9.52
C ASN A 48 6.46 21.44 8.17
N ASN A 49 6.20 22.23 7.13
CA ASN A 49 5.94 21.76 5.77
C ASN A 49 7.08 20.89 5.21
N ASP A 50 8.33 21.19 5.59
CA ASP A 50 9.51 20.42 5.16
C ASP A 50 9.73 19.13 5.97
N ALA A 51 8.83 18.78 6.91
CA ALA A 51 9.04 17.62 7.75
C ALA A 51 8.87 16.32 6.96
N CYS A 52 7.66 15.93 6.69
CA CYS A 52 7.31 14.70 5.97
C CYS A 52 5.79 14.71 5.78
N TYR A 53 5.28 14.50 4.60
CA TYR A 53 3.84 14.55 4.34
C TYR A 53 3.02 13.62 5.25
N PRO A 54 3.39 12.34 5.45
CA PRO A 54 2.71 11.49 6.43
C PRO A 54 2.65 12.07 7.84
N SER A 55 3.70 12.77 8.31
CA SER A 55 3.68 13.38 9.65
C SER A 55 2.69 14.53 9.75
N ILE A 56 2.56 15.32 8.68
CA ILE A 56 1.58 16.40 8.57
C ILE A 56 0.18 15.83 8.63
N LEU A 57 -0.10 14.81 7.81
CA LEU A 57 -1.41 14.18 7.73
C LEU A 57 -1.81 13.53 9.05
N VAL A 58 -0.92 12.74 9.67
CA VAL A 58 -1.20 12.03 10.92
C VAL A 58 -1.42 13.01 12.08
N ALA A 59 -0.58 14.01 12.25
CA ALA A 59 -0.77 15.04 13.26
C ALA A 59 -2.06 15.82 12.99
N GLY A 60 -2.31 16.17 11.73
CA GLY A 60 -3.49 16.91 11.32
C GLY A 60 -4.80 16.16 11.55
N GLN A 61 -4.85 14.86 11.28
CA GLN A 61 -6.02 14.03 11.61
C GLN A 61 -6.34 14.08 13.11
N MET A 62 -5.32 13.98 13.95
CA MET A 62 -5.49 14.03 15.41
C MET A 62 -5.95 15.41 15.88
N ILE A 63 -5.33 16.48 15.40
CA ILE A 63 -5.73 17.86 15.74
C ILE A 63 -7.15 18.15 15.26
N ALA A 64 -7.48 17.85 14.01
CA ALA A 64 -8.83 18.06 13.46
C ALA A 64 -9.90 17.27 14.25
N ALA A 65 -9.57 16.06 14.70
CA ALA A 65 -10.45 15.26 15.55
C ALA A 65 -10.71 15.93 16.90
N LEU A 66 -9.68 16.47 17.55
CA LEU A 66 -9.81 17.19 18.82
C LEU A 66 -10.58 18.52 18.65
N GLU A 67 -10.34 19.25 17.56
CA GLU A 67 -11.07 20.49 17.20
C GLU A 67 -12.54 20.23 16.88
N SER A 68 -12.91 19.00 16.51
CA SER A 68 -14.29 18.66 16.10
C SER A 68 -15.33 18.78 17.23
N GLY A 69 -14.91 18.87 18.49
CA GLY A 69 -15.78 18.88 19.67
C GLY A 69 -16.47 17.53 19.95
N LYS A 70 -16.15 16.47 19.22
CA LYS A 70 -16.74 15.13 19.41
C LYS A 70 -16.15 14.38 20.61
N TYR A 71 -15.00 14.81 21.14
CA TYR A 71 -14.25 14.11 22.17
C TYR A 71 -14.09 15.00 23.41
N ASP A 72 -14.22 14.41 24.59
CA ASP A 72 -13.90 15.09 25.86
C ASP A 72 -12.36 15.15 26.00
N LEU A 73 -11.82 16.37 25.92
CA LEU A 73 -10.38 16.63 25.96
C LEU A 73 -9.72 16.22 27.29
N ASN A 74 -10.49 16.06 28.36
CA ASN A 74 -10.00 15.57 29.64
C ASN A 74 -9.93 14.05 29.72
N HIS A 75 -10.65 13.33 28.83
CA HIS A 75 -10.75 11.88 28.83
C HIS A 75 -10.39 11.28 27.45
N VAL A 76 -9.46 11.89 26.74
CA VAL A 76 -8.94 11.42 25.46
C VAL A 76 -7.46 11.14 25.55
N SER A 77 -6.99 10.18 24.76
CA SER A 77 -5.57 9.87 24.55
C SER A 77 -5.34 9.60 23.08
N LEU A 78 -4.19 9.96 22.56
CA LEU A 78 -3.80 9.67 21.19
C LEU A 78 -2.86 8.46 21.16
N ILE A 79 -2.83 7.74 20.06
CA ILE A 79 -1.92 6.60 19.88
C ILE A 79 -1.24 6.66 18.52
N ILE A 80 0.05 6.36 18.47
CA ILE A 80 0.85 6.31 17.23
C ILE A 80 1.87 5.17 17.30
N THR A 81 2.24 4.62 16.16
CA THR A 81 3.33 3.67 16.03
C THR A 81 4.67 4.39 15.88
N GLN A 82 5.74 3.81 16.45
CA GLN A 82 7.12 4.24 16.24
C GLN A 82 7.91 3.13 15.57
N THR A 83 8.47 3.40 14.38
CA THR A 83 9.19 2.39 13.60
C THR A 83 10.58 2.05 14.17
N GLY A 84 11.25 3.01 14.82
CA GLY A 84 12.54 2.78 15.48
C GLY A 84 13.74 2.70 14.53
N GLY A 85 13.62 3.23 13.32
CA GLY A 85 14.70 3.32 12.34
C GLY A 85 15.18 4.75 12.11
N GLY A 86 16.02 4.96 11.09
CA GLY A 86 16.48 6.28 10.62
C GLY A 86 15.44 7.11 9.90
N CYS A 87 14.21 6.61 9.75
CA CYS A 87 13.09 7.33 9.16
C CYS A 87 12.45 8.30 10.16
N ARG A 88 11.89 9.40 9.67
CA ARG A 88 11.16 10.39 10.49
C ARG A 88 9.93 9.81 11.19
N ALA A 89 9.36 8.70 10.69
CA ALA A 89 8.27 7.99 11.36
C ALA A 89 8.58 7.56 12.80
N THR A 90 9.85 7.40 13.15
CA THR A 90 10.28 7.19 14.53
C THR A 90 9.93 8.38 15.44
N ASN A 91 9.85 9.60 14.90
CA ASN A 91 9.62 10.83 15.66
C ASN A 91 8.25 11.48 15.42
N TYR A 92 7.29 10.81 14.78
CA TYR A 92 5.94 11.37 14.63
C TYR A 92 5.31 11.69 15.98
N ILE A 93 5.59 10.91 17.02
CA ILE A 93 5.13 11.19 18.38
C ILE A 93 5.63 12.56 18.90
N GLY A 94 6.86 12.94 18.56
CA GLY A 94 7.42 14.26 18.89
C GLY A 94 6.69 15.40 18.19
N PHE A 95 6.34 15.22 16.91
CA PHE A 95 5.55 16.20 16.16
C PHE A 95 4.14 16.35 16.73
N ILE A 96 3.48 15.24 17.07
CA ILE A 96 2.14 15.24 17.68
C ILE A 96 2.17 15.95 19.05
N ARG A 97 3.14 15.63 19.91
CA ARG A 97 3.28 16.28 21.24
C ARG A 97 3.52 17.76 21.10
N ARG A 98 4.37 18.19 20.16
CA ARG A 98 4.58 19.60 19.88
C ARG A 98 3.31 20.26 19.38
N ALA A 99 2.62 19.69 18.42
CA ALA A 99 1.35 20.20 17.91
C ALA A 99 0.30 20.36 19.01
N LEU A 100 0.20 19.39 19.94
CA LEU A 100 -0.67 19.49 21.10
C LEU A 100 -0.28 20.63 22.04
N ASN A 101 1.00 20.82 22.33
CA ASN A 101 1.47 21.93 23.14
C ASN A 101 1.16 23.28 22.50
N ASP A 102 1.42 23.41 21.21
CA ASP A 102 1.19 24.65 20.46
C ASP A 102 -0.31 24.96 20.31
N ALA A 103 -1.17 23.92 20.32
CA ALA A 103 -2.64 24.02 20.34
C ALA A 103 -3.23 24.24 21.75
N GLY A 104 -2.42 24.28 22.81
CA GLY A 104 -2.90 24.42 24.20
C GLY A 104 -3.40 23.12 24.83
N TRP A 105 -3.16 21.96 24.23
CA TRP A 105 -3.61 20.63 24.67
C TRP A 105 -2.48 19.72 25.14
N GLY A 106 -1.38 20.29 25.63
CA GLY A 106 -0.20 19.53 26.08
C GLY A 106 -0.46 18.52 27.21
N HIS A 107 -1.64 18.59 27.87
CA HIS A 107 -2.07 17.63 28.87
C HIS A 107 -2.60 16.32 28.30
N ILE A 108 -2.91 16.25 26.99
CA ILE A 108 -3.45 15.05 26.34
C ILE A 108 -2.33 14.01 26.16
N PRO A 109 -2.47 12.78 26.71
CA PRO A 109 -1.47 11.75 26.59
C PRO A 109 -1.33 11.23 25.15
N VAL A 110 -0.10 11.02 24.71
CA VAL A 110 0.20 10.36 23.44
C VAL A 110 0.91 9.03 23.71
N LEU A 111 0.23 7.93 23.37
CA LEU A 111 0.71 6.58 23.55
C LEU A 111 1.60 6.17 22.36
N SER A 112 2.72 5.53 22.65
CA SER A 112 3.65 5.01 21.65
C SER A 112 3.53 3.50 21.52
N LEU A 113 3.25 3.01 20.32
CA LEU A 113 3.37 1.59 19.97
C LEU A 113 4.72 1.36 19.29
N SER A 114 5.68 0.82 20.04
CA SER A 114 7.01 0.51 19.51
C SER A 114 7.38 -0.94 19.80
N ALA A 115 7.76 -1.68 18.75
CA ALA A 115 8.32 -3.01 18.89
C ALA A 115 9.69 -3.03 19.62
N GLN A 116 10.35 -1.86 19.69
CA GLN A 116 11.66 -1.69 20.33
C GLN A 116 11.55 -1.19 21.78
N GLY A 117 10.33 -0.89 22.25
CA GLY A 117 10.09 -0.49 23.63
C GLY A 117 10.69 0.88 24.01
N PHE A 118 10.69 1.86 23.09
CA PHE A 118 11.26 3.19 23.32
C PHE A 118 10.58 3.93 24.47
N GLU A 119 9.29 3.71 24.68
CA GLU A 119 8.54 4.38 25.72
C GLU A 119 7.68 3.38 26.51
N LYS A 120 7.50 3.68 27.81
CA LYS A 120 6.56 2.97 28.65
C LYS A 120 5.22 3.70 28.60
N ASN A 121 4.15 2.98 28.30
CA ASN A 121 2.78 3.52 28.26
C ASN A 121 2.01 3.05 29.52
N PRO A 122 1.97 3.82 30.62
CA PRO A 122 1.21 3.43 31.80
C PRO A 122 -0.28 3.24 31.43
N GLY A 123 -0.85 2.10 31.83
CA GLY A 123 -2.27 1.80 31.55
C GLY A 123 -2.58 1.19 30.18
N PHE A 124 -1.62 1.15 29.24
CA PHE A 124 -1.77 0.45 27.98
C PHE A 124 -0.80 -0.74 27.89
N LYS A 125 -1.34 -1.93 27.63
CA LYS A 125 -0.55 -3.16 27.55
C LYS A 125 -0.92 -3.95 26.31
N ILE A 126 0.08 -4.42 25.58
CA ILE A 126 -0.12 -5.40 24.51
C ILE A 126 -0.12 -6.78 25.17
N THR A 127 -1.31 -7.32 25.37
CA THR A 127 -1.50 -8.67 25.89
C THR A 127 -1.31 -9.71 24.78
N PRO A 128 -1.00 -10.98 25.10
CA PRO A 128 -0.98 -12.05 24.09
C PRO A 128 -2.32 -12.19 23.34
N THR A 129 -3.45 -11.95 24.01
CA THR A 129 -4.79 -11.97 23.42
C THR A 129 -4.97 -10.81 22.43
N LEU A 130 -4.55 -9.59 22.78
CA LEU A 130 -4.57 -8.46 21.88
C LEU A 130 -3.67 -8.73 20.65
N LEU A 131 -2.44 -9.21 20.85
CA LEU A 131 -1.54 -9.54 19.74
C LEU A 131 -2.16 -10.57 18.80
N HIS A 132 -2.78 -11.63 19.34
CA HIS A 132 -3.49 -12.62 18.54
C HIS A 132 -4.62 -11.99 17.70
N ARG A 133 -5.44 -11.12 18.30
CA ARG A 133 -6.51 -10.39 17.60
C ARG A 133 -5.97 -9.48 16.50
N LEU A 134 -4.90 -8.73 16.80
CA LEU A 134 -4.25 -7.83 15.84
C LEU A 134 -3.70 -8.58 14.62
N LEU A 135 -3.05 -9.75 14.83
CA LEU A 135 -2.56 -10.58 13.74
C LEU A 135 -3.70 -11.11 12.87
N MET A 136 -4.78 -11.60 13.49
CA MET A 136 -5.97 -12.04 12.74
C MET A 136 -6.58 -10.86 11.94
N ALA A 137 -6.63 -9.67 12.54
CA ALA A 137 -7.21 -8.49 11.90
C ALA A 137 -6.43 -8.05 10.67
N VAL A 138 -5.09 -7.90 10.80
CA VAL A 138 -4.24 -7.45 9.70
C VAL A 138 -4.25 -8.44 8.54
N LEU A 139 -4.06 -9.73 8.82
CA LEU A 139 -4.08 -10.77 7.79
C LEU A 139 -5.46 -10.93 7.11
N THR A 140 -6.55 -10.71 7.86
CA THR A 140 -7.89 -10.69 7.23
C THR A 140 -8.05 -9.48 6.33
N GLY A 141 -7.51 -8.33 6.73
CA GLY A 141 -7.47 -7.12 5.90
C GLY A 141 -6.71 -7.36 4.59
N ASP A 142 -5.54 -8.00 4.63
CA ASP A 142 -4.77 -8.36 3.44
C ASP A 142 -5.57 -9.25 2.49
N VAL A 143 -6.25 -10.29 3.01
CA VAL A 143 -7.10 -11.16 2.18
C VAL A 143 -8.24 -10.38 1.55
N LEU A 144 -8.95 -9.56 2.32
CA LEU A 144 -10.06 -8.76 1.82
C LEU A 144 -9.61 -7.77 0.75
N MET A 145 -8.49 -7.08 0.96
CA MET A 145 -7.92 -6.16 -0.01
C MET A 145 -7.55 -6.88 -1.31
N ARG A 146 -6.83 -7.99 -1.21
CA ARG A 146 -6.35 -8.77 -2.34
C ARG A 146 -7.50 -9.30 -3.19
N VAL A 147 -8.52 -9.89 -2.57
CA VAL A 147 -9.66 -10.46 -3.32
C VAL A 147 -10.57 -9.37 -3.90
N LEU A 148 -10.74 -8.25 -3.18
CA LEU A 148 -11.56 -7.13 -3.64
C LEU A 148 -10.92 -6.45 -4.86
N TYR A 149 -9.66 -6.07 -4.79
CA TYR A 149 -8.99 -5.36 -5.88
C TYR A 149 -8.80 -6.22 -7.13
N ARG A 150 -8.69 -7.55 -6.96
CA ARG A 150 -8.63 -8.50 -8.07
C ARG A 150 -9.96 -8.74 -8.75
N THR A 151 -11.12 -8.56 -8.08
CA THR A 151 -12.44 -8.93 -8.63
C THR A 151 -13.29 -7.73 -8.98
N ARG A 152 -13.24 -6.64 -8.19
CA ARG A 152 -14.09 -5.45 -8.38
C ARG A 152 -14.00 -4.85 -9.79
N PRO A 153 -12.81 -4.70 -10.42
CA PRO A 153 -12.74 -4.15 -11.77
C PRO A 153 -13.45 -4.98 -12.84
N TYR A 154 -13.69 -6.26 -12.58
CA TYR A 154 -14.27 -7.22 -13.51
C TYR A 154 -15.71 -7.62 -13.18
N GLU A 155 -16.30 -7.14 -12.09
CA GLU A 155 -17.62 -7.57 -11.62
C GLU A 155 -18.70 -7.50 -12.72
N ALA A 156 -19.48 -8.58 -12.86
CA ALA A 156 -20.56 -8.63 -13.85
C ALA A 156 -21.71 -7.72 -13.47
N VAL A 157 -22.03 -7.66 -12.18
CA VAL A 157 -23.07 -6.78 -11.62
C VAL A 157 -22.39 -5.68 -10.83
N PRO A 158 -22.51 -4.41 -11.24
CA PRO A 158 -21.89 -3.29 -10.56
C PRO A 158 -22.22 -3.24 -9.06
N GLY A 159 -21.20 -3.10 -8.22
CA GLY A 159 -21.32 -3.03 -6.76
C GLY A 159 -21.37 -4.40 -6.05
N SER A 160 -21.42 -5.53 -6.78
CA SER A 160 -21.48 -6.86 -6.18
C SER A 160 -20.22 -7.21 -5.38
N ALA A 161 -19.04 -6.81 -5.84
CA ALA A 161 -17.78 -7.00 -5.12
C ALA A 161 -17.74 -6.20 -3.82
N ASN A 162 -18.19 -4.93 -3.84
CA ASN A 162 -18.29 -4.11 -2.65
C ASN A 162 -19.34 -4.66 -1.65
N ALA A 163 -20.49 -5.11 -2.11
CA ALA A 163 -21.48 -5.74 -1.25
C ALA A 163 -20.93 -7.00 -0.56
N LEU A 164 -20.15 -7.80 -1.30
CA LEU A 164 -19.50 -8.98 -0.77
C LEU A 164 -18.40 -8.62 0.24
N TYR A 165 -17.63 -7.58 -0.04
CA TYR A 165 -16.64 -7.00 0.88
C TYR A 165 -17.28 -6.55 2.19
N GLU A 166 -18.38 -5.79 2.14
CA GLU A 166 -19.08 -5.34 3.36
C GLU A 166 -19.61 -6.50 4.20
N LYS A 167 -20.20 -7.51 3.54
CA LYS A 167 -20.65 -8.74 4.20
C LYS A 167 -19.51 -9.43 4.96
N TRP A 168 -18.34 -9.57 4.34
CA TRP A 168 -17.21 -10.27 4.94
C TRP A 168 -16.46 -9.41 5.95
N SER A 169 -16.39 -8.09 5.76
CA SER A 169 -15.84 -7.16 6.74
C SER A 169 -16.63 -7.19 8.05
N ALA A 170 -17.96 -7.16 7.98
CA ALA A 170 -18.81 -7.28 9.16
C ALA A 170 -18.62 -8.62 9.90
N ARG A 171 -18.37 -9.73 9.15
CA ARG A 171 -18.05 -11.02 9.75
C ARG A 171 -16.65 -11.05 10.37
N ALA A 172 -15.67 -10.38 9.73
CA ALA A 172 -14.31 -10.23 10.25
C ALA A 172 -14.29 -9.45 11.57
N GLU A 173 -15.05 -8.36 11.65
CA GLU A 173 -15.22 -7.57 12.87
C GLU A 173 -15.78 -8.40 14.05
N LYS A 174 -16.71 -9.31 13.77
CA LYS A 174 -17.22 -10.23 14.78
C LYS A 174 -16.20 -11.33 15.12
N GLN A 175 -15.51 -11.87 14.12
CA GLN A 175 -14.56 -12.96 14.32
C GLN A 175 -13.33 -12.51 15.14
N VAL A 176 -12.84 -11.30 14.94
CA VAL A 176 -11.67 -10.79 15.68
C VAL A 176 -11.96 -10.60 17.17
N GLN A 177 -13.22 -10.46 17.55
CA GLN A 177 -13.65 -10.43 18.96
C GLN A 177 -13.60 -11.82 19.62
N SER A 178 -13.57 -12.89 18.82
CA SER A 178 -13.36 -14.26 19.28
C SER A 178 -11.88 -14.64 19.17
N LEU A 179 -11.34 -15.42 20.10
CA LEU A 179 -9.98 -15.98 20.05
C LEU A 179 -9.93 -17.30 19.23
N SER A 180 -11.00 -17.67 18.55
CA SER A 180 -11.13 -18.94 17.86
C SER A 180 -10.31 -18.99 16.56
N ILE A 181 -9.22 -19.75 16.56
CA ILE A 181 -8.42 -20.05 15.34
C ILE A 181 -9.25 -20.86 14.33
N LEU A 182 -10.14 -21.73 14.78
CA LEU A 182 -11.03 -22.47 13.87
C LEU A 182 -12.02 -21.53 13.18
N GLY A 183 -12.58 -20.56 13.91
CA GLY A 183 -13.44 -19.52 13.36
C GLY A 183 -12.69 -18.67 12.34
N TYR A 184 -11.48 -18.24 12.68
CA TYR A 184 -10.58 -17.50 11.77
C TYR A 184 -10.30 -18.26 10.46
N ASN A 185 -9.96 -19.56 10.55
CA ASN A 185 -9.74 -20.39 9.36
C ASN A 185 -11.01 -20.53 8.49
N LYS A 186 -12.19 -20.65 9.11
CA LYS A 186 -13.47 -20.68 8.39
C LYS A 186 -13.77 -19.35 7.69
N LEU A 187 -13.44 -18.22 8.36
CA LEU A 187 -13.58 -16.88 7.81
C LEU A 187 -12.73 -16.73 6.53
N LEU A 188 -11.43 -17.01 6.61
CA LEU A 188 -10.51 -16.89 5.45
C LEU A 188 -10.96 -17.77 4.28
N LYS A 189 -11.32 -19.03 4.57
CA LYS A 189 -11.86 -19.96 3.55
C LYS A 189 -13.13 -19.42 2.90
N GLY A 190 -14.02 -18.83 3.70
CA GLY A 190 -15.29 -18.29 3.22
C GLY A 190 -15.08 -17.06 2.33
N ILE A 191 -14.19 -16.13 2.73
CA ILE A 191 -13.84 -14.95 1.93
C ILE A 191 -13.33 -15.39 0.55
N VAL A 192 -12.27 -16.20 0.53
CA VAL A 192 -11.65 -16.63 -0.73
C VAL A 192 -12.66 -17.36 -1.62
N ARG A 193 -13.45 -18.30 -1.07
CA ARG A 193 -14.45 -19.05 -1.83
C ARG A 193 -15.53 -18.15 -2.45
N ASP A 194 -16.07 -17.22 -1.67
CA ASP A 194 -17.19 -16.41 -2.15
C ASP A 194 -16.73 -15.41 -3.22
N PHE A 195 -15.52 -14.84 -3.10
CA PHE A 195 -14.92 -13.99 -4.14
C PHE A 195 -14.46 -14.82 -5.36
N ASP A 196 -14.01 -16.05 -5.17
CA ASP A 196 -13.64 -16.97 -6.25
C ASP A 196 -14.86 -17.35 -7.13
N ASN A 197 -16.06 -17.29 -6.57
CA ASN A 197 -17.32 -17.57 -7.25
C ASN A 197 -18.10 -16.33 -7.70
N LEU A 198 -17.59 -15.12 -7.47
CA LEU A 198 -18.23 -13.89 -7.93
C LEU A 198 -18.28 -13.87 -9.47
N PRO A 199 -19.45 -13.64 -10.12
CA PRO A 199 -19.52 -13.53 -11.58
C PRO A 199 -18.70 -12.33 -12.09
N LEU A 200 -17.84 -12.58 -13.08
CA LEU A 200 -16.97 -11.56 -13.69
C LEU A 200 -17.27 -11.41 -15.19
N LYS A 201 -17.05 -10.21 -15.73
CA LYS A 201 -17.11 -9.94 -17.17
C LYS A 201 -15.85 -10.51 -17.86
N PRO A 202 -15.97 -11.10 -19.06
CA PRO A 202 -14.83 -11.71 -19.77
C PRO A 202 -13.98 -10.65 -20.49
N ILE A 203 -13.45 -9.68 -19.75
CA ILE A 203 -12.62 -8.57 -20.27
C ILE A 203 -11.23 -8.63 -19.66
N LYS A 204 -10.20 -8.26 -20.42
CA LYS A 204 -8.85 -8.04 -19.91
C LYS A 204 -8.64 -6.57 -19.60
N LYS A 205 -7.96 -6.31 -18.49
CA LYS A 205 -7.60 -4.95 -18.06
C LYS A 205 -6.10 -4.88 -17.80
N PRO A 206 -5.48 -3.71 -17.97
CA PRO A 206 -4.12 -3.50 -17.49
C PRO A 206 -4.04 -3.76 -15.97
N ARG A 207 -2.95 -4.38 -15.52
CA ARG A 207 -2.67 -4.57 -14.11
C ARG A 207 -1.60 -3.58 -13.66
N VAL A 208 -1.94 -2.75 -12.67
CA VAL A 208 -1.07 -1.68 -12.19
C VAL A 208 -0.72 -1.91 -10.72
N GLY A 209 0.56 -2.12 -10.47
CA GLY A 209 1.10 -2.23 -9.12
C GLY A 209 1.17 -0.86 -8.43
N VAL A 210 0.84 -0.82 -7.13
CA VAL A 210 1.03 0.37 -6.29
C VAL A 210 1.98 0.01 -5.16
N VAL A 211 3.15 0.64 -5.16
CA VAL A 211 4.18 0.50 -4.12
C VAL A 211 4.57 1.88 -3.60
N GLY A 212 5.31 1.97 -2.51
CA GLY A 212 5.80 3.25 -2.01
C GLY A 212 5.82 3.35 -0.50
N GLU A 213 5.80 4.57 0.00
CA GLU A 213 5.75 4.84 1.44
C GLU A 213 4.44 4.31 2.02
N ILE A 214 4.54 3.62 3.15
CA ILE A 214 3.45 2.78 3.67
C ILE A 214 2.13 3.55 3.92
N LEU A 215 2.18 4.76 4.47
CA LEU A 215 0.96 5.55 4.69
C LEU A 215 0.43 6.07 3.35
N VAL A 216 1.27 6.64 2.50
CA VAL A 216 0.87 7.15 1.18
C VAL A 216 0.30 6.02 0.32
N LYS A 217 0.88 4.82 0.39
CA LYS A 217 0.38 3.66 -0.36
C LYS A 217 -1.07 3.28 0.00
N PHE A 218 -1.41 3.28 1.29
CA PHE A 218 -2.68 2.74 1.77
C PHE A 218 -3.75 3.78 2.10
N HIS A 219 -3.37 5.05 2.35
CA HIS A 219 -4.30 6.07 2.84
C HIS A 219 -4.94 6.88 1.70
N PRO A 220 -6.26 6.82 1.50
CA PRO A 220 -6.91 7.47 0.35
C PRO A 220 -6.69 8.99 0.28
N THR A 221 -6.71 9.71 1.41
CA THR A 221 -6.41 11.16 1.43
C THR A 221 -4.94 11.44 1.07
N ALA A 222 -4.01 10.54 1.46
CA ALA A 222 -2.60 10.75 1.19
C ALA A 222 -2.22 10.54 -0.28
N ASN A 223 -3.00 9.75 -1.02
CA ASN A 223 -2.73 9.38 -2.41
C ASN A 223 -3.84 9.76 -3.40
N ASN A 224 -4.77 10.62 -2.99
CA ASN A 224 -5.89 11.10 -3.84
C ASN A 224 -6.70 9.94 -4.44
N ASP A 225 -7.04 8.94 -3.60
CA ASP A 225 -7.80 7.73 -3.99
C ASP A 225 -7.20 7.03 -5.22
N ILE A 226 -5.90 6.73 -5.17
CA ILE A 226 -5.18 6.12 -6.29
C ILE A 226 -5.82 4.81 -6.76
N VAL A 227 -6.32 3.97 -5.84
CA VAL A 227 -6.99 2.71 -6.18
C VAL A 227 -8.25 2.96 -6.99
N GLY A 228 -9.12 3.84 -6.50
CA GLY A 228 -10.34 4.23 -7.21
C GLY A 228 -10.03 4.89 -8.54
N THR A 229 -8.96 5.68 -8.62
CA THR A 229 -8.53 6.32 -9.87
C THR A 229 -8.04 5.30 -10.90
N ILE A 230 -7.20 4.33 -10.52
CA ILE A 230 -6.76 3.23 -11.40
C ILE A 230 -7.97 2.46 -11.94
N GLU A 231 -8.94 2.15 -11.08
CA GLU A 231 -10.13 1.40 -11.49
C GLU A 231 -11.08 2.22 -12.39
N ARG A 232 -11.26 3.52 -12.11
CA ARG A 232 -12.04 4.43 -12.98
C ARG A 232 -11.42 4.59 -14.37
N GLU A 233 -10.10 4.60 -14.46
CA GLU A 233 -9.35 4.63 -15.73
C GLU A 233 -9.29 3.23 -16.41
N GLY A 234 -10.04 2.25 -15.93
CA GLY A 234 -10.22 0.96 -16.59
C GLY A 234 -9.18 -0.11 -16.29
N ALA A 235 -8.31 0.06 -15.29
CA ALA A 235 -7.27 -0.90 -14.92
C ALA A 235 -7.60 -1.67 -13.61
N GLU A 236 -6.82 -2.70 -13.32
CA GLU A 236 -6.80 -3.45 -12.04
C GLU A 236 -5.67 -2.93 -11.17
N CYS A 237 -5.98 -2.55 -9.93
CA CYS A 237 -4.97 -2.20 -8.94
C CYS A 237 -4.43 -3.45 -8.25
N VAL A 238 -3.10 -3.59 -8.22
CA VAL A 238 -2.40 -4.66 -7.49
C VAL A 238 -1.56 -4.02 -6.39
N MET A 239 -1.92 -4.32 -5.14
CA MET A 239 -1.24 -3.75 -3.97
C MET A 239 -0.66 -4.87 -3.11
N PRO A 240 0.65 -4.82 -2.78
CA PRO A 240 1.27 -5.74 -1.84
C PRO A 240 0.63 -5.66 -0.45
N ASP A 241 0.68 -6.78 0.28
CA ASP A 241 0.04 -6.92 1.59
C ASP A 241 0.66 -5.97 2.64
N LEU A 242 -0.17 -5.45 3.53
CA LEU A 242 0.30 -4.64 4.66
C LEU A 242 1.18 -5.47 5.62
N THR A 243 0.86 -6.75 5.76
CA THR A 243 1.63 -7.68 6.62
C THR A 243 3.08 -7.85 6.16
N ASP A 244 3.38 -7.70 4.87
CA ASP A 244 4.74 -7.85 4.34
C ASP A 244 5.71 -6.82 4.92
N PHE A 245 5.25 -5.62 5.27
CA PHE A 245 6.06 -4.63 5.98
C PHE A 245 6.49 -5.11 7.38
N PHE A 246 5.64 -5.86 8.09
CA PHE A 246 6.02 -6.45 9.38
C PHE A 246 7.05 -7.55 9.18
N PHE A 247 6.89 -8.41 8.17
CA PHE A 247 7.90 -9.41 7.83
C PHE A 247 9.25 -8.78 7.49
N TYR A 248 9.25 -7.71 6.68
CA TYR A 248 10.44 -6.94 6.37
C TYR A 248 11.11 -6.39 7.64
N THR A 249 10.33 -5.77 8.53
CA THR A 249 10.85 -5.19 9.78
C THR A 249 11.59 -6.24 10.62
N PHE A 250 11.05 -7.45 10.75
CA PHE A 250 11.73 -8.52 11.48
C PHE A 250 12.91 -9.09 10.69
N ALA A 251 12.79 -9.27 9.39
CA ALA A 251 13.85 -9.82 8.55
C ALA A 251 15.13 -8.96 8.56
N THR A 252 15.03 -7.65 8.80
CA THR A 252 16.21 -6.77 8.96
C THR A 252 17.18 -7.25 10.04
N GLY A 253 16.70 -7.96 11.05
CA GLY A 253 17.54 -8.56 12.11
C GLY A 253 18.50 -9.62 11.60
N ILE A 254 18.19 -10.28 10.48
CA ILE A 254 19.05 -11.26 9.82
C ILE A 254 20.27 -10.54 9.25
N PHE A 255 20.05 -9.51 8.45
CA PHE A 255 21.12 -8.69 7.88
C PHE A 255 21.98 -8.03 8.95
N ARG A 256 21.36 -7.48 10.01
CA ARG A 256 22.08 -6.84 11.11
C ARG A 256 23.11 -7.81 11.75
N HIS A 257 22.76 -9.09 11.93
CA HIS A 257 23.71 -10.06 12.43
C HIS A 257 24.79 -10.40 11.40
N GLN A 258 24.40 -10.69 10.17
CA GLN A 258 25.31 -11.22 9.14
C GLN A 258 26.31 -10.18 8.64
N GLN A 259 25.93 -8.90 8.60
CA GLN A 259 26.73 -7.84 7.98
C GLN A 259 27.17 -6.72 8.95
N LEU A 260 26.46 -6.51 10.05
CA LEU A 260 26.73 -5.43 10.99
C LEU A 260 27.18 -5.91 12.37
N ALA A 261 27.64 -7.18 12.47
CA ALA A 261 28.20 -7.77 13.70
C ALA A 261 27.25 -7.71 14.93
N PHE A 262 25.94 -7.60 14.74
CA PHE A 262 25.00 -7.75 15.84
C PHE A 262 25.05 -9.17 16.41
N PRO A 263 24.69 -9.38 17.70
CA PRO A 263 24.72 -10.69 18.31
C PRO A 263 23.85 -11.72 17.55
N LYS A 264 24.29 -12.99 17.50
CA LYS A 264 23.53 -14.10 16.86
C LYS A 264 22.08 -14.23 17.38
N LYS A 265 21.84 -13.79 18.61
CA LYS A 265 20.49 -13.70 19.20
C LYS A 265 19.55 -12.84 18.35
N THR A 266 20.05 -11.78 17.72
CA THR A 266 19.27 -10.88 16.84
C THR A 266 18.72 -11.63 15.64
N GLU A 267 19.55 -12.40 14.94
CA GLU A 267 19.10 -13.23 13.82
C GLU A 267 18.13 -14.33 14.27
N ARG A 268 18.44 -15.02 15.37
CA ARG A 268 17.57 -16.07 15.91
C ARG A 268 16.18 -15.53 16.24
N ASN A 269 16.12 -14.37 16.90
CA ASN A 269 14.85 -13.73 17.23
C ASN A 269 14.09 -13.27 15.96
N ALA A 270 14.81 -12.72 14.98
CA ALA A 270 14.23 -12.33 13.70
C ALA A 270 13.57 -13.53 12.99
N ARG A 271 14.30 -14.65 12.86
CA ARG A 271 13.77 -15.88 12.24
C ARG A 271 12.59 -16.46 13.02
N LEU A 272 12.62 -16.40 14.35
CA LEU A 272 11.52 -16.85 15.20
C LEU A 272 10.27 -16.00 14.99
N MET A 273 10.42 -14.68 14.90
CA MET A 273 9.28 -13.78 14.65
C MET A 273 8.70 -13.96 13.25
N VAL A 274 9.54 -14.09 12.22
CA VAL A 274 9.09 -14.42 10.86
C VAL A 274 8.32 -15.75 10.85
N TRP A 275 8.87 -16.80 11.48
CA TRP A 275 8.20 -18.10 11.60
C TRP A 275 6.84 -17.98 12.31
N PHE A 276 6.80 -17.24 13.41
CA PHE A 276 5.57 -17.04 14.18
C PHE A 276 4.48 -16.35 13.33
N LEU A 277 4.82 -15.30 12.59
CA LEU A 277 3.89 -14.63 11.68
C LEU A 277 3.42 -15.57 10.55
N GLU A 278 4.33 -16.38 9.99
CA GLU A 278 3.99 -17.35 8.94
C GLU A 278 3.01 -18.42 9.44
N LEU A 279 2.98 -18.78 10.73
CA LEU A 279 1.97 -19.71 11.25
C LEU A 279 0.54 -19.22 11.00
N TYR A 280 0.31 -17.92 11.19
CA TYR A 280 -0.99 -17.31 10.90
C TYR A 280 -1.23 -17.16 9.39
N ARG A 281 -0.20 -16.72 8.64
CA ARG A 281 -0.28 -16.46 7.20
C ARG A 281 -0.44 -17.74 6.37
N ASN A 282 0.07 -18.88 6.83
CA ASN A 282 0.03 -20.14 6.09
C ASN A 282 -1.39 -20.60 5.73
N LYS A 283 -2.38 -20.28 6.57
CA LYS A 283 -3.79 -20.61 6.25
C LYS A 283 -4.34 -19.76 5.11
N MET A 284 -4.03 -18.46 5.12
CA MET A 284 -4.30 -17.53 4.03
C MET A 284 -3.66 -18.05 2.73
N LYS A 285 -2.33 -18.29 2.72
CA LYS A 285 -1.59 -18.81 1.57
C LYS A 285 -2.19 -20.11 1.04
N LYS A 286 -2.59 -21.03 1.94
CA LYS A 286 -3.24 -22.31 1.57
C LYS A 286 -4.56 -22.09 0.82
N TYR A 287 -5.40 -21.15 1.27
CA TYR A 287 -6.70 -20.93 0.62
C TYR A 287 -6.55 -20.17 -0.70
N LEU A 288 -5.65 -19.19 -0.76
CA LEU A 288 -5.34 -18.46 -2.01
C LEU A 288 -4.78 -19.41 -3.08
N ARG A 289 -3.81 -20.28 -2.75
CA ARG A 289 -3.26 -21.29 -3.69
C ARG A 289 -4.29 -22.30 -4.22
N LYS A 290 -5.40 -22.50 -3.49
CA LYS A 290 -6.48 -23.40 -3.91
C LYS A 290 -7.54 -22.70 -4.73
N SER A 291 -7.53 -21.38 -4.77
CA SER A 291 -8.41 -20.61 -5.61
C SER A 291 -7.91 -20.63 -7.06
N ARG A 292 -8.80 -20.37 -7.99
CA ARG A 292 -8.44 -20.22 -9.41
C ARG A 292 -8.05 -18.79 -9.78
N ARG A 293 -8.41 -17.78 -8.94
CA ARG A 293 -8.30 -16.35 -9.24
C ARG A 293 -7.16 -15.66 -8.51
N PHE A 294 -6.78 -16.17 -7.33
CA PHE A 294 -5.93 -15.42 -6.41
C PHE A 294 -4.59 -16.10 -6.22
N GLU A 295 -3.55 -15.30 -6.24
CA GLU A 295 -2.18 -15.73 -5.98
C GLU A 295 -1.86 -15.57 -4.49
N ALA A 296 -1.11 -16.53 -3.94
CA ALA A 296 -0.60 -16.41 -2.59
C ALA A 296 0.62 -15.47 -2.56
N PRO A 297 0.77 -14.63 -1.52
CA PRO A 297 1.93 -13.78 -1.38
C PRO A 297 3.22 -14.61 -1.25
N SER A 298 4.32 -14.08 -1.76
CA SER A 298 5.66 -14.65 -1.63
C SER A 298 6.13 -14.67 -0.18
N SER A 299 7.17 -15.43 0.12
CA SER A 299 7.80 -15.35 1.44
C SER A 299 8.76 -14.17 1.48
N ILE A 300 9.03 -13.64 2.69
CA ILE A 300 10.02 -12.58 2.84
C ILE A 300 11.41 -13.03 2.37
N TYR A 301 11.72 -14.31 2.47
CA TYR A 301 12.99 -14.87 2.00
C TYR A 301 13.08 -14.89 0.46
N ASP A 302 11.97 -15.14 -0.23
CA ASP A 302 11.91 -15.06 -1.70
C ASP A 302 12.10 -13.61 -2.15
N LEU A 303 11.47 -12.65 -1.47
CA LEU A 303 11.64 -11.22 -1.70
C LEU A 303 13.09 -10.77 -1.49
N MET A 304 13.73 -11.20 -0.39
CA MET A 304 15.16 -10.93 -0.14
C MET A 304 16.03 -11.47 -1.26
N LYS A 305 15.82 -12.72 -1.69
CA LYS A 305 16.57 -13.35 -2.75
C LYS A 305 16.35 -12.69 -4.12
N GLY A 306 15.14 -12.19 -4.36
CA GLY A 306 14.77 -11.55 -5.62
C GLY A 306 15.44 -10.19 -5.85
N VAL A 307 16.06 -9.60 -4.84
CA VAL A 307 16.65 -8.26 -4.92
C VAL A 307 18.11 -8.16 -4.45
N ASP A 308 18.71 -9.22 -3.94
CA ASP A 308 20.02 -9.13 -3.29
C ASP A 308 21.16 -8.75 -4.27
N ASP A 309 20.96 -8.97 -5.57
CA ASP A 309 21.84 -8.53 -6.66
C ASP A 309 21.41 -7.19 -7.31
N ILE A 310 20.30 -6.58 -6.84
CA ILE A 310 19.76 -5.31 -7.34
C ILE A 310 20.02 -4.18 -6.36
N VAL A 311 19.63 -4.38 -5.10
CA VAL A 311 19.80 -3.42 -4.01
C VAL A 311 20.31 -4.14 -2.76
N GLN A 312 21.32 -3.54 -2.13
CA GLN A 312 21.88 -4.14 -0.92
C GLN A 312 20.85 -4.18 0.21
N LEU A 313 20.69 -5.36 0.83
CA LEU A 313 19.77 -5.59 1.95
C LEU A 313 20.09 -4.74 3.21
N GLY A 314 21.21 -4.01 3.20
CA GLY A 314 21.58 -3.01 4.19
C GLY A 314 20.80 -1.71 4.14
N ASN A 315 20.04 -1.47 3.08
CA ASN A 315 19.10 -0.35 2.99
C ASN A 315 17.85 -0.66 3.83
N ILE A 316 17.94 -0.48 5.15
CA ILE A 316 16.93 -0.87 6.14
C ILE A 316 16.18 0.32 6.76
N THR A 317 16.32 1.50 6.20
CA THR A 317 15.64 2.72 6.67
C THR A 317 14.30 2.88 5.94
N GLY A 318 13.22 3.13 6.69
CA GLY A 318 11.86 3.17 6.14
C GLY A 318 11.51 1.84 5.50
N GLU A 319 10.99 1.87 4.28
CA GLU A 319 10.69 0.68 3.47
C GLU A 319 11.97 -0.01 2.96
N GLY A 320 13.05 0.75 2.80
CA GLY A 320 14.36 0.23 2.46
C GLY A 320 14.37 -0.68 1.21
N TRP A 321 15.18 -1.74 1.24
CA TRP A 321 15.29 -2.73 0.14
C TRP A 321 13.95 -3.38 -0.21
N PHE A 322 13.03 -3.43 0.74
CA PHE A 322 11.72 -4.05 0.58
C PHE A 322 10.88 -3.35 -0.52
N LEU A 323 10.98 -2.02 -0.64
CA LEU A 323 10.29 -1.28 -1.69
C LEU A 323 10.73 -1.71 -3.11
N THR A 324 12.04 -1.93 -3.31
CA THR A 324 12.55 -2.49 -4.57
C THR A 324 12.06 -3.92 -4.78
N ALA A 325 12.00 -4.72 -3.71
CA ALA A 325 11.52 -6.10 -3.76
C ALA A 325 10.04 -6.19 -4.15
N GLU A 326 9.18 -5.32 -3.63
CA GLU A 326 7.77 -5.22 -4.04
C GLU A 326 7.65 -4.93 -5.55
N MET A 327 8.49 -4.04 -6.11
CA MET A 327 8.49 -3.76 -7.54
C MET A 327 8.90 -4.98 -8.37
N VAL A 328 9.94 -5.70 -7.96
CA VAL A 328 10.40 -6.94 -8.64
C VAL A 328 9.32 -8.03 -8.59
N GLU A 329 8.70 -8.22 -7.43
CA GLU A 329 7.59 -9.16 -7.25
C GLU A 329 6.41 -8.84 -8.18
N LEU A 330 6.01 -7.58 -8.28
CA LEU A 330 4.93 -7.13 -9.15
C LEU A 330 5.24 -7.38 -10.62
N ILE A 331 6.48 -7.14 -11.06
CA ILE A 331 6.92 -7.44 -12.44
C ILE A 331 6.76 -8.93 -12.71
N HIS A 332 7.23 -9.79 -11.81
CA HIS A 332 7.16 -11.25 -11.98
C HIS A 332 5.73 -11.78 -11.88
N SER A 333 4.86 -11.14 -11.11
CA SER A 333 3.44 -11.53 -10.98
C SER A 333 2.53 -10.96 -12.08
N GLY A 334 3.11 -10.38 -13.14
CA GLY A 334 2.35 -9.89 -14.30
C GLY A 334 1.65 -8.54 -14.07
N ALA A 335 2.19 -7.71 -13.20
CA ALA A 335 1.82 -6.30 -13.03
C ALA A 335 3.04 -5.39 -13.26
N PRO A 336 3.62 -5.36 -14.48
CA PRO A 336 4.86 -4.64 -14.77
C PRO A 336 4.70 -3.12 -14.83
N SER A 337 3.46 -2.61 -14.89
CA SER A 337 3.16 -1.19 -14.78
C SER A 337 3.00 -0.83 -13.31
N ILE A 338 3.87 0.05 -12.77
CA ILE A 338 3.99 0.30 -11.35
C ILE A 338 3.98 1.80 -11.05
N ALA A 339 3.03 2.23 -10.20
CA ALA A 339 3.03 3.54 -9.56
C ALA A 339 3.81 3.44 -8.24
N CYS A 340 4.99 4.06 -8.18
CA CYS A 340 5.77 4.21 -6.97
C CYS A 340 5.37 5.53 -6.29
N VAL A 341 4.49 5.44 -5.29
CA VAL A 341 3.91 6.60 -4.59
C VAL A 341 4.72 6.96 -3.36
N GLN A 342 5.11 8.20 -3.24
CA GLN A 342 6.03 8.61 -2.19
C GLN A 342 5.79 10.05 -1.73
N PRO A 343 6.09 10.38 -0.47
CA PRO A 343 6.19 11.76 -0.04
C PRO A 343 7.33 12.47 -0.77
N PHE A 344 7.13 13.72 -1.15
CA PHE A 344 8.23 14.53 -1.66
C PHE A 344 9.41 14.53 -0.67
N ALA A 345 10.64 14.40 -1.18
CA ALA A 345 11.87 14.35 -0.41
C ALA A 345 11.96 13.22 0.64
N CYS A 346 11.17 12.16 0.53
CA CYS A 346 11.31 10.97 1.37
C CYS A 346 12.61 10.23 1.00
N LEU A 347 13.63 10.30 1.87
CA LEU A 347 14.95 9.74 1.60
C LEU A 347 14.92 8.24 1.26
N PRO A 348 14.32 7.35 2.08
CA PRO A 348 14.27 5.91 1.75
C PRO A 348 13.63 5.64 0.40
N ASN A 349 12.51 6.27 0.11
CA ASN A 349 11.79 6.09 -1.14
C ASN A 349 12.55 6.67 -2.35
N HIS A 350 13.31 7.75 -2.17
CA HIS A 350 14.17 8.27 -3.23
C HIS A 350 15.33 7.32 -3.56
N VAL A 351 15.91 6.68 -2.54
CA VAL A 351 17.04 5.74 -2.73
C VAL A 351 16.56 4.41 -3.31
N THR A 352 15.63 3.73 -2.64
CA THR A 352 15.23 2.34 -2.95
C THR A 352 13.96 2.23 -3.80
N GLY A 353 13.25 3.34 -4.00
CA GLY A 353 12.12 3.44 -4.93
C GLY A 353 12.54 4.12 -6.23
N LYS A 354 12.44 5.46 -6.27
CA LYS A 354 12.74 6.29 -7.45
C LYS A 354 14.15 6.06 -8.02
N GLY A 355 15.16 5.93 -7.15
CA GLY A 355 16.55 5.69 -7.54
C GLY A 355 16.79 4.37 -8.25
N MET A 356 15.95 3.35 -7.99
CA MET A 356 16.08 2.01 -8.58
C MET A 356 15.35 1.86 -9.92
N ILE A 357 14.51 2.80 -10.31
CA ILE A 357 13.68 2.70 -11.53
C ILE A 357 14.52 2.46 -12.79
N LYS A 358 15.64 3.17 -12.93
CA LYS A 358 16.52 3.00 -14.11
C LYS A 358 17.11 1.60 -14.17
N GLU A 359 17.55 1.06 -13.02
CA GLU A 359 18.13 -0.30 -12.95
C GLU A 359 17.06 -1.37 -13.19
N LEU A 360 15.86 -1.19 -12.61
CA LEU A 360 14.75 -2.11 -12.85
C LEU A 360 14.32 -2.15 -14.31
N ARG A 361 14.24 -1.00 -15.00
CA ARG A 361 13.96 -0.96 -16.45
C ARG A 361 15.05 -1.60 -17.29
N ARG A 362 16.31 -1.46 -16.86
CA ARG A 362 17.44 -2.11 -17.52
C ARG A 362 17.38 -3.64 -17.44
N ARG A 363 17.00 -4.16 -16.26
CA ARG A 363 16.89 -5.61 -16.01
C ARG A 363 15.61 -6.22 -16.57
N PHE A 364 14.53 -5.45 -16.50
CA PHE A 364 13.19 -5.86 -16.93
C PHE A 364 12.67 -4.88 -17.99
N PRO A 365 13.01 -5.08 -19.29
CA PRO A 365 12.66 -4.14 -20.36
C PRO A 365 11.16 -3.86 -20.51
N GLY A 366 10.29 -4.80 -20.06
CA GLY A 366 8.84 -4.61 -20.02
C GLY A 366 8.31 -3.83 -18.82
N ALA A 367 9.17 -3.41 -17.89
CA ALA A 367 8.76 -2.68 -16.70
C ALA A 367 8.45 -1.20 -17.03
N ASN A 368 7.22 -0.81 -16.76
CA ASN A 368 6.71 0.55 -16.89
C ASN A 368 6.48 1.15 -15.49
N ILE A 369 7.49 1.82 -14.93
CA ILE A 369 7.47 2.31 -13.55
C ILE A 369 7.46 3.84 -13.54
N SER A 370 6.52 4.45 -12.82
CA SER A 370 6.44 5.90 -12.62
C SER A 370 6.51 6.25 -11.16
N ALA A 371 7.41 7.16 -10.77
CA ALA A 371 7.40 7.76 -9.44
C ALA A 371 6.39 8.90 -9.40
N ILE A 372 5.53 8.89 -8.38
CA ILE A 372 4.52 9.93 -8.14
C ILE A 372 4.74 10.49 -6.75
N ASP A 373 5.14 11.76 -6.70
CA ASP A 373 5.41 12.47 -5.45
C ASP A 373 4.10 13.08 -4.92
N TYR A 374 3.86 12.91 -3.61
CA TYR A 374 2.74 13.48 -2.88
C TYR A 374 3.24 14.45 -1.81
N ASP A 375 2.60 15.60 -1.75
CA ASP A 375 2.95 16.69 -0.86
C ASP A 375 1.72 17.60 -0.69
N PRO A 376 1.52 18.29 0.44
CA PRO A 376 0.39 19.20 0.63
C PRO A 376 0.27 20.29 -0.43
N GLY A 377 1.41 20.73 -0.99
CA GLY A 377 1.47 21.75 -2.04
C GLY A 377 1.50 21.22 -3.46
N SER A 378 1.51 19.90 -3.67
CA SER A 378 1.60 19.33 -5.00
C SER A 378 0.26 19.30 -5.72
N SER A 379 0.31 19.51 -7.04
CA SER A 379 -0.89 19.53 -7.89
C SER A 379 -1.45 18.12 -8.10
N GLU A 380 -2.70 17.89 -7.71
CA GLU A 380 -3.43 16.66 -8.01
C GLU A 380 -3.48 16.37 -9.50
N VAL A 381 -3.59 17.41 -10.33
CA VAL A 381 -3.61 17.28 -11.79
C VAL A 381 -2.30 16.67 -12.31
N ASN A 382 -1.16 17.10 -11.76
CA ASN A 382 0.13 16.53 -12.15
C ASN A 382 0.27 15.06 -11.74
N GLN A 383 -0.23 14.69 -10.58
CA GLN A 383 -0.24 13.32 -10.09
C GLN A 383 -1.14 12.45 -10.97
N LEU A 384 -2.35 12.93 -11.28
CA LEU A 384 -3.30 12.27 -12.18
C LEU A 384 -2.72 12.10 -13.59
N ASN A 385 -2.08 13.13 -14.14
CA ASN A 385 -1.46 13.06 -15.47
C ASN A 385 -0.33 12.02 -15.51
N ARG A 386 0.50 11.92 -14.47
CA ARG A 386 1.53 10.88 -14.37
C ARG A 386 0.93 9.47 -14.30
N LEU A 387 -0.16 9.33 -13.56
CA LEU A 387 -0.89 8.06 -13.47
C LEU A 387 -1.54 7.70 -14.82
N LYS A 388 -2.19 8.65 -15.51
CA LYS A 388 -2.75 8.43 -16.84
C LYS A 388 -1.70 8.05 -17.88
N LEU A 389 -0.53 8.69 -17.84
CA LEU A 389 0.58 8.34 -18.71
C LEU A 389 1.11 6.92 -18.41
N LEU A 390 1.17 6.51 -17.14
CA LEU A 390 1.50 5.14 -16.77
C LEU A 390 0.48 4.15 -17.35
N LEU A 391 -0.81 4.46 -17.22
CA LEU A 391 -1.92 3.61 -17.66
C LEU A 391 -1.99 3.48 -19.17
N SER A 392 -1.75 4.58 -19.92
CA SER A 392 -1.79 4.57 -21.39
C SER A 392 -0.75 3.63 -22.02
N ASN A 393 0.34 3.35 -21.31
CA ASN A 393 1.41 2.45 -21.74
C ASN A 393 1.33 1.08 -21.01
N ALA A 394 0.27 0.80 -20.25
CA ALA A 394 0.16 -0.42 -19.50
C ALA A 394 -0.40 -1.56 -20.37
N PRO A 395 0.32 -2.69 -20.51
CA PRO A 395 -0.17 -3.83 -21.28
C PRO A 395 -1.38 -4.46 -20.61
N ALA A 396 -2.27 -5.04 -21.43
CA ALA A 396 -3.38 -5.83 -20.91
C ALA A 396 -2.86 -7.01 -20.08
N GLY A 397 -3.36 -7.14 -18.85
CA GLY A 397 -3.01 -8.20 -17.94
C GLY A 397 -3.83 -9.47 -18.16
N LYS A 398 -3.50 -10.52 -17.41
CA LYS A 398 -4.26 -11.78 -17.42
C LYS A 398 -5.58 -11.61 -16.67
N HIS A 399 -6.69 -12.09 -17.28
CA HIS A 399 -7.99 -12.11 -16.62
C HIS A 399 -7.97 -13.04 -15.36
N PRO A 400 -8.71 -12.72 -14.27
CA PRO A 400 -8.72 -13.56 -13.07
C PRO A 400 -9.07 -15.04 -13.30
N ASP A 401 -9.98 -15.34 -14.22
CA ASP A 401 -10.42 -16.70 -14.56
C ASP A 401 -9.73 -17.29 -15.80
N GLU A 402 -8.68 -16.67 -16.32
CA GLU A 402 -7.96 -17.12 -17.52
C GLU A 402 -6.99 -18.25 -17.18
N ASN A 403 -7.12 -19.39 -17.86
CA ASN A 403 -6.19 -20.52 -17.76
C ASN A 403 -4.90 -20.30 -18.59
N GLU A 404 -4.01 -21.28 -18.62
CA GLU A 404 -2.76 -21.22 -19.38
C GLU A 404 -2.98 -21.12 -20.90
N ASP A 405 -4.12 -21.64 -21.42
CA ASP A 405 -4.47 -21.58 -22.84
C ASP A 405 -5.15 -20.25 -23.23
N GLY A 406 -5.22 -19.27 -22.34
CA GLY A 406 -5.87 -17.98 -22.60
C GLY A 406 -7.40 -18.03 -22.64
N VAL A 407 -8.02 -19.07 -22.06
CA VAL A 407 -9.46 -19.28 -22.03
C VAL A 407 -10.00 -19.01 -20.61
N ILE A 408 -11.08 -18.24 -20.51
CA ILE A 408 -11.83 -18.06 -19.27
C ILE A 408 -12.71 -19.27 -19.03
N VAL A 409 -12.60 -19.87 -17.85
CA VAL A 409 -13.47 -20.93 -17.36
C VAL A 409 -14.34 -20.39 -16.25
N ASN A 410 -15.60 -20.12 -16.55
CA ASN A 410 -16.59 -19.62 -15.59
C ASN A 410 -16.93 -20.65 -14.48
N PRO A 411 -17.50 -20.21 -13.34
CA PRO A 411 -17.92 -21.13 -12.26
C PRO A 411 -18.89 -22.22 -12.68
N ASP A 412 -19.71 -21.95 -13.69
CA ASP A 412 -20.69 -22.89 -14.26
C ASP A 412 -20.10 -23.84 -15.30
N GLY A 413 -18.77 -23.76 -15.55
CA GLY A 413 -18.06 -24.57 -16.54
C GLY A 413 -18.13 -24.05 -17.98
N THR A 414 -18.80 -22.93 -18.23
CA THR A 414 -18.79 -22.28 -19.55
C THR A 414 -17.42 -21.69 -19.86
N LYS A 415 -17.02 -21.71 -21.14
CA LYS A 415 -15.73 -21.21 -21.63
C LYS A 415 -15.95 -20.02 -22.53
N SER A 416 -15.11 -19.00 -22.37
CA SER A 416 -15.08 -17.80 -23.22
C SER A 416 -13.66 -17.31 -23.45
N ARG A 417 -13.44 -16.55 -24.51
CA ARG A 417 -12.17 -15.82 -24.69
C ARG A 417 -12.35 -14.40 -24.18
N PRO A 418 -11.40 -13.89 -23.40
CA PRO A 418 -11.47 -12.52 -22.90
C PRO A 418 -11.28 -11.50 -24.03
N VAL A 419 -12.02 -10.39 -23.93
CA VAL A 419 -11.84 -9.23 -24.80
C VAL A 419 -10.88 -8.25 -24.12
N VAL A 420 -9.90 -7.73 -24.89
CA VAL A 420 -8.96 -6.73 -24.39
C VAL A 420 -9.71 -5.38 -24.26
N HIS A 421 -9.76 -4.85 -23.06
CA HIS A 421 -10.26 -3.51 -22.78
C HIS A 421 -9.05 -2.59 -22.57
N LEU A 422 -8.73 -1.79 -23.56
CA LEU A 422 -7.72 -0.73 -23.44
C LEU A 422 -8.35 0.48 -22.75
N ALA A 423 -7.59 1.20 -21.92
CA ALA A 423 -8.05 2.43 -21.30
C ALA A 423 -8.49 3.42 -22.39
N GLU A 424 -9.61 4.12 -22.16
CA GLU A 424 -10.08 5.16 -23.08
C GLU A 424 -8.99 6.23 -23.23
N GLY A 425 -8.35 6.30 -24.39
CA GLY A 425 -7.22 7.21 -24.69
C GLY A 425 -6.02 6.57 -25.38
N SER A 426 -5.92 5.24 -25.42
CA SER A 426 -4.93 4.58 -26.26
C SER A 426 -5.46 4.49 -27.70
N SER A 427 -5.14 5.50 -28.54
CA SER A 427 -5.30 5.36 -29.99
C SER A 427 -4.42 4.20 -30.45
N SER A 428 -5.03 3.17 -30.98
CA SER A 428 -4.33 2.10 -31.70
C SER A 428 -3.60 2.70 -32.88
N MET A 429 -2.30 2.89 -32.78
CA MET A 429 -1.43 2.96 -33.96
C MET A 429 -1.20 1.53 -34.47
N THR A 430 -2.18 0.98 -35.14
CA THR A 430 -2.00 -0.19 -36.01
C THR A 430 -3.00 -0.05 -37.15
N ASP A 431 -2.62 0.71 -38.13
CA ASP A 431 -2.94 0.55 -39.54
C ASP A 431 -2.06 1.57 -40.29
N THR A 432 -0.79 1.27 -40.45
CA THR A 432 0.04 1.87 -41.50
C THR A 432 -0.04 0.95 -42.67
N GLU A 433 -0.89 1.28 -43.65
CA GLU A 433 -0.67 0.87 -45.03
C GLU A 433 0.74 1.28 -45.46
N PRO A 434 1.44 0.47 -46.29
CA PRO A 434 2.76 0.82 -46.76
C PRO A 434 2.66 2.08 -47.65
N VAL A 435 3.25 3.18 -47.16
CA VAL A 435 3.42 4.40 -47.95
C VAL A 435 4.42 4.09 -49.06
N ASN A 436 3.95 4.21 -50.29
CA ASN A 436 4.73 4.07 -51.51
C ASN A 436 5.75 5.22 -51.57
N GLU A 437 7.04 4.91 -51.51
CA GLU A 437 8.15 5.86 -51.69
C GLU A 437 8.26 6.32 -53.15
N SER A 438 7.38 7.20 -53.62
CA SER A 438 7.60 8.02 -54.80
C SER A 438 6.70 9.22 -54.73
N GLU A 439 7.31 10.36 -54.48
CA GLU A 439 6.85 11.75 -54.61
C GLU A 439 7.04 12.60 -53.33
N ILE A 440 8.26 13.09 -53.16
CA ILE A 440 8.55 14.27 -52.36
C ILE A 440 9.26 15.27 -53.25
N PRO A 441 8.65 16.43 -53.57
CA PRO A 441 9.37 17.54 -54.19
C PRO A 441 10.25 18.24 -53.15
N ILE A 442 11.52 18.38 -53.53
CA ILE A 442 12.48 19.23 -52.81
C ILE A 442 12.12 20.68 -53.13
N GLU A 443 11.65 21.43 -52.12
CA GLU A 443 11.69 22.90 -52.19
C GLU A 443 12.34 23.47 -50.92
N GLN A 444 13.29 24.35 -51.23
CA GLN A 444 14.21 25.06 -50.32
C GLN A 444 13.44 26.00 -49.39
N SER A 445 13.85 26.09 -48.13
CA SER A 445 13.99 27.37 -47.47
C SER A 445 14.97 27.24 -46.29
N GLY A 446 16.13 27.88 -46.50
CA GLY A 446 17.10 28.18 -45.48
C GLY A 446 16.61 29.28 -44.57
N LEU A 447 17.42 29.52 -43.54
CA LEU A 447 17.34 30.53 -42.46
C LEU A 447 16.45 30.10 -41.26
N VAL A 448 17.12 29.64 -40.22
CA VAL A 448 17.30 30.26 -38.92
C VAL A 448 18.22 29.36 -38.07
N ASN A 449 19.52 29.58 -38.16
CA ASN A 449 20.49 29.23 -37.14
C ASN A 449 21.17 30.52 -36.77
N GLN A 450 20.74 31.14 -35.67
CA GLN A 450 21.51 32.06 -34.82
C GLN A 450 20.62 32.52 -33.69
N GLU A 451 21.08 32.27 -32.49
CA GLU A 451 20.62 32.71 -31.18
C GLU A 451 20.17 31.55 -30.26
N ILE A 452 21.12 30.76 -29.80
CA ILE A 452 21.18 30.18 -28.44
C ILE A 452 22.66 29.75 -28.23
N MET A 453 23.53 30.68 -28.05
CA MET A 453 24.77 30.59 -27.30
C MET A 453 25.03 31.95 -26.73
N ILE A 454 24.70 32.14 -25.46
CA ILE A 454 25.24 33.10 -24.48
C ILE A 454 24.29 33.05 -23.26
N ALA A 455 24.59 32.20 -22.30
CA ALA A 455 24.25 32.30 -20.88
C ALA A 455 24.78 31.06 -20.15
N ALA A 456 26.09 30.96 -20.10
CA ALA A 456 26.82 30.14 -19.14
C ALA A 456 28.17 30.79 -18.91
N GLU A 457 28.11 31.86 -18.08
CA GLU A 457 29.25 32.52 -17.37
C GLU A 457 28.66 33.76 -16.70
N GLU A 458 28.14 33.59 -15.48
CA GLU A 458 28.21 34.45 -14.30
C GLU A 458 27.65 33.72 -13.08
#